data_abc1ac1889e8bb915b0731ad9afdfe0d
#
_entry.id   abc1ac1889e8bb915b0731ad9afdfe0d
#
_cell.length_a   1.000
_cell.length_b   1.000
_cell.length_c   1.000
_cell.angle_alpha   90.00
_cell.angle_beta   90.00
_cell.angle_gamma   90.00
#
_symmetry.space_group_name_H-M   'P 1'
#
loop_
_entity.id
_entity.type
_entity.pdbx_description
1 polymer ?
#
loop_
_entity_poly.entity_id
_entity_poly.type
_entity_poly.pdbx_seq_one_letter_code
_entity_poly.pdbx_strand_id
1 'polypeptide(L)'
;KILMEGLMPLSEDAKKFMAKRFPGKEVYIGMDAAIATGSPMVVSAALLMIPITLLLAVALPGNKLLPLVDLSTLPFFMIWPVVASRGNLLRAIITGCLMMSAILYIGTDLAGTATAVAQATNFAFPEGATAISSLDIGAHLVPYIIYKILALF
;
A
#
# COMPACT_ATOMS: atom_id res chain seq x y z
N LYS A 1 -7.01 -14.52 8.66
CA LYS A 1 -8.07 -14.67 9.68
C LYS A 1 -7.53 -15.40 10.91
N ILE A 2 -7.01 -16.63 10.78
CA ILE A 2 -6.48 -17.45 11.89
C ILE A 2 -5.36 -16.71 12.65
N LEU A 3 -4.44 -16.10 11.94
CA LEU A 3 -3.32 -15.34 12.53
C LEU A 3 -3.81 -14.14 13.35
N MET A 4 -4.85 -13.45 12.88
CA MET A 4 -5.48 -12.34 13.59
C MET A 4 -6.22 -12.79 14.85
N GLU A 5 -6.97 -13.89 14.76
CA GLU A 5 -7.69 -14.46 15.90
C GLU A 5 -6.72 -14.89 17.02
N GLY A 6 -5.49 -15.29 16.65
CA GLY A 6 -4.44 -15.63 17.63
C GLY A 6 -3.67 -14.42 18.17
N LEU A 7 -3.45 -13.37 17.38
CA LEU A 7 -2.64 -12.21 17.79
C LEU A 7 -3.43 -11.15 18.57
N MET A 8 -4.74 -11.02 18.35
CA MET A 8 -5.56 -10.04 19.06
C MET A 8 -5.57 -10.25 20.57
N PRO A 9 -5.81 -11.46 21.12
CA PRO A 9 -5.73 -11.71 22.56
C PRO A 9 -4.36 -11.38 23.14
N LEU A 10 -3.28 -11.74 22.44
CA LEU A 10 -1.91 -11.45 22.86
C LEU A 10 -1.64 -9.94 22.95
N SER A 11 -2.13 -9.17 21.97
CA SER A 11 -2.01 -7.71 21.97
C SER A 11 -2.80 -7.06 23.12
N GLU A 12 -4.00 -7.57 23.43
CA GLU A 12 -4.81 -7.08 24.55
C GLU A 12 -4.15 -7.39 25.91
N ASP A 13 -3.60 -8.58 26.08
CA ASP A 13 -2.91 -8.96 27.31
C ASP A 13 -1.61 -8.20 27.50
N ALA A 14 -0.87 -7.93 26.41
CA ALA A 14 0.30 -7.05 26.44
C ALA A 14 -0.10 -5.62 26.84
N LYS A 15 -1.22 -5.07 26.33
CA LYS A 15 -1.76 -3.76 26.76
C LYS A 15 -2.08 -3.74 28.24
N LYS A 16 -2.78 -4.77 28.75
CA LYS A 16 -3.12 -4.88 30.17
C LYS A 16 -1.87 -4.97 31.06
N PHE A 17 -0.89 -5.75 30.64
CA PHE A 17 0.39 -5.87 31.34
C PHE A 17 1.13 -4.53 31.40
N MET A 18 1.24 -3.84 30.27
CA MET A 18 1.90 -2.53 30.20
C MET A 18 1.18 -1.46 31.01
N ALA A 19 -0.16 -1.42 30.97
CA ALA A 19 -0.95 -0.50 31.76
C ALA A 19 -0.77 -0.70 33.28
N LYS A 20 -0.60 -1.96 33.73
CA LYS A 20 -0.27 -2.26 35.12
C LYS A 20 1.16 -1.85 35.51
N ARG A 21 2.13 -2.01 34.61
CA ARG A 21 3.54 -1.74 34.89
C ARG A 21 3.89 -0.24 34.81
N PHE A 22 3.17 0.52 33.98
CA PHE A 22 3.40 1.94 33.76
C PHE A 22 2.09 2.73 33.92
N PRO A 23 1.53 2.85 35.11
CA PRO A 23 0.28 3.57 35.34
C PRO A 23 0.44 5.04 34.95
N GLY A 24 -0.52 5.56 34.17
CA GLY A 24 -0.54 6.95 33.71
C GLY A 24 0.23 7.23 32.41
N LYS A 25 0.85 6.22 31.78
CA LYS A 25 1.39 6.34 30.42
C LYS A 25 0.45 5.69 29.42
N GLU A 26 0.08 6.44 28.38
CA GLU A 26 -0.57 5.83 27.20
C GLU A 26 0.47 4.99 26.45
N VAL A 27 0.26 3.69 26.46
CA VAL A 27 1.14 2.75 25.74
C VAL A 27 0.45 2.36 24.43
N TYR A 28 1.01 2.80 23.33
CA TYR A 28 0.59 2.39 22.00
C TYR A 28 1.38 1.14 21.60
N ILE A 29 0.70 0.02 21.48
CA ILE A 29 1.29 -1.17 20.86
C ILE A 29 1.10 -0.98 19.35
N GLY A 30 2.20 -0.83 18.61
CA GLY A 30 2.17 -0.79 17.17
C GLY A 30 1.51 -2.07 16.65
N MET A 31 0.30 -1.94 16.10
CA MET A 31 -0.31 -3.05 15.36
C MET A 31 0.46 -3.19 14.06
N ASP A 32 1.05 -4.35 13.86
CA ASP A 32 1.70 -4.68 12.60
C ASP A 32 0.70 -4.58 11.44
N ALA A 33 1.21 -4.17 10.29
CA ALA A 33 0.42 -4.10 9.06
C ALA A 33 -0.33 -5.42 8.78
N ALA A 34 0.24 -6.57 9.16
CA ALA A 34 -0.41 -7.88 9.05
C ALA A 34 -1.74 -7.97 9.82
N ILE A 35 -1.85 -7.31 10.98
CA ILE A 35 -3.09 -7.28 11.78
C ILE A 35 -4.09 -6.33 11.12
N ALA A 36 -3.62 -5.19 10.65
CA ALA A 36 -4.47 -4.19 10.01
C ALA A 36 -5.06 -4.71 8.69
N THR A 37 -4.27 -5.42 7.87
CA THR A 37 -4.73 -6.03 6.60
C THR A 37 -5.80 -7.09 6.80
N GLY A 38 -5.83 -7.78 7.93
CA GLY A 38 -6.85 -8.77 8.24
C GLY A 38 -8.16 -8.18 8.78
N SER A 39 -8.26 -6.87 8.97
CA SER A 39 -9.50 -6.20 9.36
C SER A 39 -10.60 -6.44 8.31
N PRO A 40 -11.83 -6.85 8.70
CA PRO A 40 -12.92 -7.09 7.75
C PRO A 40 -13.20 -5.90 6.84
N MET A 41 -13.06 -4.67 7.36
CA MET A 41 -13.26 -3.44 6.59
C MET A 41 -12.17 -3.26 5.53
N VAL A 42 -10.90 -3.51 5.89
CA VAL A 42 -9.77 -3.41 4.95
C VAL A 42 -9.89 -4.46 3.86
N VAL A 43 -10.21 -5.71 4.23
CA VAL A 43 -10.42 -6.79 3.26
C VAL A 43 -11.57 -6.47 2.31
N SER A 44 -12.72 -6.01 2.82
CA SER A 44 -13.86 -5.63 1.99
C SER A 44 -13.52 -4.48 1.04
N ALA A 45 -12.85 -3.45 1.54
CA ALA A 45 -12.42 -2.32 0.73
C ALA A 45 -11.41 -2.75 -0.35
N ALA A 46 -10.43 -3.59 0.00
CA ALA A 46 -9.44 -4.11 -0.94
C ALA A 46 -10.08 -4.94 -2.05
N LEU A 47 -11.03 -5.83 -1.72
CA LEU A 47 -11.75 -6.63 -2.71
C LEU A 47 -12.51 -5.77 -3.71
N LEU A 48 -13.17 -4.70 -3.25
CA LEU A 48 -13.85 -3.75 -4.13
C LEU A 48 -12.85 -2.95 -4.98
N MET A 49 -11.68 -2.65 -4.43
CA MET A 49 -10.65 -1.91 -5.15
C MET A 49 -9.95 -2.72 -6.24
N ILE A 50 -10.00 -4.06 -6.24
CA ILE A 50 -9.41 -4.88 -7.30
C ILE A 50 -9.91 -4.45 -8.68
N PRO A 51 -11.23 -4.58 -9.00
CA PRO A 51 -11.73 -4.18 -10.30
C PRO A 51 -11.59 -2.66 -10.54
N ILE A 52 -11.74 -1.84 -9.51
CA ILE A 52 -11.60 -0.39 -9.62
C ILE A 52 -10.17 -0.01 -10.00
N THR A 53 -9.16 -0.61 -9.39
CA THR A 53 -7.74 -0.35 -9.70
C THR A 53 -7.41 -0.74 -11.14
N LEU A 54 -7.94 -1.85 -11.63
CA LEU A 54 -7.77 -2.26 -13.03
C LEU A 54 -8.43 -1.27 -13.99
N LEU A 55 -9.65 -0.83 -13.68
CA LEU A 55 -10.34 0.19 -14.48
C LEU A 55 -9.56 1.51 -14.47
N LEU A 56 -9.06 1.95 -13.32
CA LEU A 56 -8.22 3.14 -13.21
C LEU A 56 -6.94 2.98 -14.03
N ALA A 57 -6.27 1.82 -13.95
CA ALA A 57 -5.04 1.58 -14.70
C ALA A 57 -5.23 1.68 -16.22
N VAL A 58 -6.40 1.29 -16.74
CA VAL A 58 -6.73 1.41 -18.15
C VAL A 58 -7.26 2.80 -18.51
N ALA A 59 -8.05 3.42 -17.63
CA ALA A 59 -8.72 4.69 -17.90
C ALA A 59 -7.80 5.91 -17.76
N LEU A 60 -6.75 5.83 -16.94
CA LEU A 60 -5.84 6.94 -16.67
C LEU A 60 -4.95 7.23 -17.89
N PRO A 61 -5.04 8.42 -18.51
CA PRO A 61 -4.23 8.75 -19.66
C PRO A 61 -2.74 8.79 -19.31
N GLY A 62 -1.91 8.18 -20.14
CA GLY A 62 -0.46 8.14 -19.95
C GLY A 62 0.03 7.12 -18.93
N ASN A 63 -0.84 6.43 -18.22
CA ASN A 63 -0.46 5.32 -17.35
C ASN A 63 0.08 4.14 -18.18
N LYS A 64 1.21 3.58 -17.75
CA LYS A 64 1.85 2.40 -18.38
C LYS A 64 1.89 1.19 -17.45
N LEU A 65 1.44 1.35 -16.21
CA LEU A 65 1.45 0.31 -15.20
C LEU A 65 0.12 -0.42 -15.17
N LEU A 66 0.12 -1.72 -15.45
CA LEU A 66 -1.02 -2.61 -15.26
C LEU A 66 -0.71 -3.59 -14.11
N PRO A 67 -1.23 -3.36 -12.91
CA PRO A 67 -0.76 -4.00 -11.68
C PRO A 67 -1.41 -5.37 -11.42
N LEU A 68 -1.41 -6.29 -12.40
CA LEU A 68 -2.09 -7.59 -12.26
C LEU A 68 -1.54 -8.43 -11.10
N VAL A 69 -0.21 -8.44 -10.93
CA VAL A 69 0.45 -9.22 -9.87
C VAL A 69 0.27 -8.54 -8.51
N ASP A 70 0.31 -7.20 -8.50
CA ASP A 70 0.25 -6.40 -7.27
C ASP A 70 -1.16 -6.30 -6.67
N LEU A 71 -2.20 -6.83 -7.32
CA LEU A 71 -3.56 -6.80 -6.78
C LEU A 71 -3.68 -7.54 -5.44
N SER A 72 -2.83 -8.53 -5.20
CA SER A 72 -2.77 -9.26 -3.93
C SER A 72 -2.28 -8.39 -2.76
N THR A 73 -1.57 -7.31 -3.04
CA THR A 73 -1.05 -6.37 -2.02
C THR A 73 -2.03 -5.24 -1.70
N LEU A 74 -3.15 -5.12 -2.41
CA LEU A 74 -4.15 -4.08 -2.18
C LEU A 74 -4.61 -3.92 -0.72
N PRO A 75 -4.76 -5.00 0.08
CA PRO A 75 -5.09 -4.83 1.50
C PRO A 75 -4.11 -3.94 2.25
N PHE A 76 -2.81 -3.99 1.94
CA PHE A 76 -1.80 -3.13 2.56
C PHE A 76 -2.01 -1.65 2.20
N PHE A 77 -2.32 -1.37 0.96
CA PHE A 77 -2.59 -0.01 0.50
C PHE A 77 -3.90 0.53 1.08
N MET A 78 -4.92 -0.32 1.24
CA MET A 78 -6.24 0.09 1.73
C MET A 78 -6.31 0.35 3.24
N ILE A 79 -5.28 0.02 4.02
CA ILE A 79 -5.21 0.36 5.44
C ILE A 79 -5.40 1.87 5.65
N TRP A 80 -4.63 2.68 4.94
CA TRP A 80 -4.64 4.14 5.10
C TRP A 80 -5.97 4.78 4.70
N PRO A 81 -6.57 4.49 3.53
CA PRO A 81 -7.91 4.95 3.18
C PRO A 81 -8.97 4.57 4.20
N VAL A 82 -8.94 3.35 4.72
CA VAL A 82 -9.93 2.87 5.71
C VAL A 82 -9.76 3.61 7.03
N VAL A 83 -8.54 3.76 7.53
CA VAL A 83 -8.25 4.50 8.77
C VAL A 83 -8.65 5.97 8.63
N ALA A 84 -8.23 6.64 7.55
CA ALA A 84 -8.57 8.04 7.28
C ALA A 84 -10.09 8.26 7.16
N SER A 85 -10.82 7.27 6.67
CA SER A 85 -12.28 7.30 6.49
C SER A 85 -13.06 6.93 7.76
N ARG A 86 -12.39 6.69 8.87
CA ARG A 86 -13.00 6.25 10.15
C ARG A 86 -13.92 5.04 9.96
N GLY A 87 -13.53 4.10 9.13
CA GLY A 87 -14.30 2.89 8.84
C GLY A 87 -15.51 3.08 7.92
N ASN A 88 -15.69 4.23 7.27
CA ASN A 88 -16.74 4.40 6.28
C ASN A 88 -16.27 3.87 4.93
N LEU A 89 -16.91 2.79 4.45
CA LEU A 89 -16.50 2.08 3.24
C LEU A 89 -16.53 2.97 1.98
N LEU A 90 -17.57 3.77 1.80
CA LEU A 90 -17.70 4.64 0.63
C LEU A 90 -16.56 5.68 0.58
N ARG A 91 -16.28 6.33 1.72
CA ARG A 91 -15.16 7.27 1.82
C ARG A 91 -13.83 6.58 1.60
N ALA A 92 -13.67 5.37 2.14
CA ALA A 92 -12.46 4.57 1.93
C ALA A 92 -12.23 4.24 0.45
N ILE A 93 -13.27 3.90 -0.30
CA ILE A 93 -13.18 3.66 -1.74
C ILE A 93 -12.80 4.94 -2.50
N ILE A 94 -13.44 6.07 -2.21
CA ILE A 94 -13.12 7.34 -2.87
C ILE A 94 -11.65 7.75 -2.59
N THR A 95 -11.25 7.70 -1.31
CA THR A 95 -9.86 8.00 -0.92
C THR A 95 -8.88 7.01 -1.55
N GLY A 96 -9.28 5.72 -1.60
CA GLY A 96 -8.52 4.67 -2.27
C GLY A 96 -8.33 4.92 -3.76
N CYS A 97 -9.38 5.36 -4.48
CA CYS A 97 -9.28 5.72 -5.89
C CYS A 97 -8.27 6.86 -6.12
N LEU A 98 -8.33 7.91 -5.31
CA LEU A 98 -7.38 9.03 -5.42
C LEU A 98 -5.95 8.57 -5.15
N MET A 99 -5.75 7.78 -4.08
CA MET A 99 -4.44 7.23 -3.74
C MET A 99 -3.91 6.31 -4.84
N MET A 100 -4.72 5.39 -5.34
CA MET A 100 -4.31 4.46 -6.40
C MET A 100 -4.00 5.18 -7.70
N SER A 101 -4.74 6.23 -8.05
CA SER A 101 -4.42 7.06 -9.22
C SER A 101 -3.04 7.70 -9.10
N ALA A 102 -2.71 8.25 -7.92
CA ALA A 102 -1.39 8.80 -7.66
C ALA A 102 -0.29 7.72 -7.74
N ILE A 103 -0.52 6.55 -7.14
CA ILE A 103 0.40 5.41 -7.17
C ILE A 103 0.68 4.96 -8.61
N LEU A 104 -0.35 4.83 -9.45
CA LEU A 104 -0.22 4.43 -10.84
C LEU A 104 0.62 5.44 -11.66
N TYR A 105 0.39 6.74 -11.46
CA TYR A 105 1.19 7.77 -12.12
C TYR A 105 2.65 7.79 -11.67
N ILE A 106 2.88 7.72 -10.36
CA ILE A 106 4.24 7.68 -9.79
C ILE A 106 4.97 6.42 -10.26
N GLY A 107 4.31 5.26 -10.21
CA GLY A 107 4.89 4.00 -10.69
C GLY A 107 5.22 4.02 -12.18
N THR A 108 4.39 4.69 -12.99
CA THR A 108 4.65 4.91 -14.42
C THR A 108 5.86 5.82 -14.65
N ASP A 109 5.96 6.93 -13.92
CA ASP A 109 7.06 7.89 -14.05
C ASP A 109 8.39 7.30 -13.58
N LEU A 110 8.39 6.49 -12.52
CA LEU A 110 9.58 5.84 -11.99
C LEU A 110 9.98 4.54 -12.73
N ALA A 111 9.16 4.05 -13.67
CA ALA A 111 9.43 2.80 -14.39
C ALA A 111 10.82 2.79 -15.07
N GLY A 112 11.22 3.90 -15.67
CA GLY A 112 12.55 4.04 -16.28
C GLY A 112 13.67 3.90 -15.27
N THR A 113 13.58 4.56 -14.14
CA THR A 113 14.56 4.51 -13.04
C THR A 113 14.64 3.11 -12.45
N ALA A 114 13.48 2.48 -12.17
CA ALA A 114 13.41 1.11 -11.65
C ALA A 114 14.06 0.10 -12.62
N THR A 115 13.80 0.26 -13.92
CA THR A 115 14.41 -0.58 -14.96
C THR A 115 15.92 -0.41 -15.01
N ALA A 116 16.41 0.83 -14.95
CA ALA A 116 17.86 1.11 -14.94
C ALA A 116 18.56 0.49 -13.72
N VAL A 117 17.95 0.58 -12.53
CA VAL A 117 18.46 -0.06 -11.31
C VAL A 117 18.49 -1.58 -11.46
N ALA A 118 17.44 -2.18 -11.99
CA ALA A 118 17.38 -3.63 -12.21
C ALA A 118 18.44 -4.10 -13.19
N GLN A 119 18.68 -3.34 -14.26
CA GLN A 119 19.76 -3.64 -15.22
C GLN A 119 21.16 -3.54 -14.58
N ALA A 120 21.39 -2.51 -13.76
CA ALA A 120 22.66 -2.33 -13.05
C ALA A 120 22.95 -3.45 -12.03
N THR A 121 21.91 -4.10 -11.51
CA THR A 121 22.03 -5.25 -10.59
C THR A 121 22.03 -6.60 -11.30
N ASN A 122 22.12 -6.63 -12.63
CA ASN A 122 22.04 -7.84 -13.46
C ASN A 122 20.78 -8.68 -13.21
N PHE A 123 19.66 -8.02 -12.94
CA PHE A 123 18.37 -8.69 -12.78
C PHE A 123 17.95 -9.32 -14.12
N ALA A 124 17.60 -10.62 -14.09
CA ALA A 124 17.13 -11.32 -15.28
C ALA A 124 15.70 -10.87 -15.61
N PHE A 125 15.54 -10.15 -16.70
CA PHE A 125 14.23 -9.74 -17.20
C PHE A 125 13.49 -10.93 -17.79
N PRO A 126 12.17 -11.07 -17.58
CA PRO A 126 11.35 -12.00 -18.32
C PRO A 126 11.42 -11.72 -19.84
N GLU A 127 11.27 -12.77 -20.66
CA GLU A 127 11.25 -12.61 -22.12
C GLU A 127 10.18 -11.59 -22.54
N GLY A 128 10.61 -10.63 -23.37
CA GLY A 128 9.73 -9.56 -23.88
C GLY A 128 9.48 -8.38 -22.94
N ALA A 129 10.00 -8.40 -21.71
CA ALA A 129 9.88 -7.26 -20.80
C ALA A 129 10.84 -6.14 -21.20
N THR A 130 10.31 -4.95 -21.47
CA THR A 130 11.09 -3.75 -21.83
C THR A 130 11.28 -2.79 -20.65
N ALA A 131 10.39 -2.86 -19.66
CA ALA A 131 10.44 -2.04 -18.44
C ALA A 131 9.77 -2.78 -17.28
N ILE A 132 10.17 -2.44 -16.06
CA ILE A 132 9.55 -2.95 -14.83
C ILE A 132 9.05 -1.80 -13.98
N SER A 133 7.92 -2.02 -13.34
CA SER A 133 7.35 -1.17 -12.30
C SER A 133 6.38 -1.97 -11.43
N SER A 134 5.95 -1.39 -10.30
CA SER A 134 4.98 -2.00 -9.39
C SER A 134 4.17 -0.94 -8.67
N LEU A 135 3.07 -1.34 -8.03
CA LEU A 135 2.33 -0.45 -7.13
C LEU A 135 3.19 -0.02 -5.93
N ASP A 136 4.06 -0.89 -5.46
CA ASP A 136 4.96 -0.58 -4.35
C ASP A 136 5.92 0.58 -4.69
N ILE A 137 6.53 0.55 -5.88
CA ILE A 137 7.36 1.67 -6.38
C ILE A 137 6.56 2.97 -6.40
N GLY A 138 5.30 2.93 -6.86
CA GLY A 138 4.41 4.09 -6.90
C GLY A 138 3.94 4.58 -5.53
N ALA A 139 3.97 3.74 -4.50
CA ALA A 139 3.48 4.07 -3.17
C ALA A 139 4.40 5.00 -2.36
N HIS A 140 5.64 5.18 -2.79
CA HIS A 140 6.64 5.98 -2.09
C HIS A 140 6.54 7.48 -2.42
N LEU A 141 5.42 8.11 -2.08
CA LEU A 141 5.14 9.53 -2.41
C LEU A 141 6.21 10.50 -1.89
N VAL A 142 6.64 10.38 -0.64
CA VAL A 142 7.63 11.31 -0.04
C VAL A 142 9.00 11.16 -0.71
N PRO A 143 9.58 9.97 -0.83
CA PRO A 143 10.79 9.75 -1.63
C PRO A 143 10.67 10.26 -3.06
N TYR A 144 9.53 10.06 -3.71
CA TYR A 144 9.27 10.56 -5.05
C TYR A 144 9.34 12.09 -5.15
N ILE A 145 8.71 12.81 -4.21
CA ILE A 145 8.77 14.27 -4.18
C ILE A 145 10.20 14.76 -3.98
N ILE A 146 10.95 14.15 -3.05
CA ILE A 146 12.35 14.48 -2.81
C ILE A 146 13.18 14.23 -4.08
N TYR A 147 13.00 13.08 -4.73
CA TYR A 147 13.67 12.75 -5.99
C TYR A 147 13.39 13.80 -7.07
N LYS A 148 12.13 14.22 -7.24
CA LYS A 148 11.78 15.25 -8.24
C LYS A 148 12.39 16.61 -7.92
N ILE A 149 12.43 17.00 -6.65
CA ILE A 149 13.08 18.26 -6.23
C ILE A 149 14.58 18.21 -6.53
N LEU A 150 15.27 17.10 -6.18
CA LEU A 150 16.69 16.95 -6.43
C LEU A 150 17.03 16.88 -7.92
N ALA A 151 16.12 16.39 -8.74
CA ALA A 151 16.31 16.31 -10.20
C ALA A 151 16.17 17.69 -10.91
N LEU A 152 15.75 18.74 -10.16
CA LEU A 152 15.70 20.11 -10.70
C LEU A 152 17.02 20.88 -10.56
N PHE A 153 17.97 20.34 -9.79
CA PHE A 153 19.30 20.89 -9.55
C PHE A 153 20.39 20.05 -10.22
#